data_af473bf61504e34f4ec1c09d675ff2d3
#
_entry.id   af473bf61504e34f4ec1c09d675ff2d3
#
_cell.length_a   1.000
_cell.length_b   1.000
_cell.length_c   1.000
_cell.angle_alpha   90.00
_cell.angle_beta   90.00
_cell.angle_gamma   90.00
#
_symmetry.space_group_name_H-M   'P 1'
#
loop_
_entity.id
_entity.type
_entity.pdbx_description
1 polymer ?
#
loop_
_entity_poly.entity_id
_entity_poly.type
_entity_poly.pdbx_seq_one_letter_code
_entity_poly.pdbx_strand_id
1 'polypeptide(L)'
;MRVSHIIQQRKLTIILCVLLACSFLAVSLLSYYSSRKTIHLALTEKELPLTSNAIYAELQKDLIRPFFISSMMGTNTFLHDWTMKGEQDVPAISRYLKETKEEYQVFTSFFVSEKTHNYYYPNGILKKVSEKDFTDRWFFRVRDLKEPYEINIDYDKANNNSLAIFMNFRVFNQQQEFLGVTGVGVSMERLYQLLCHYEQQYKKNIFLVDSDGKIRLTGNNRLHDPRSIYAIDGLKDQASQALKEQKNIIQYRTLDGENY
;
A
#
# COMPACT_ATOMS: atom_id res chain seq x y z
N MET A 1 -66.56 -52.82 -2.26
CA MET A 1 -65.31 -52.97 -1.50
C MET A 1 -64.04 -52.67 -2.26
N ARG A 2 -63.82 -53.11 -3.51
CA ARG A 2 -62.56 -52.82 -4.25
C ARG A 2 -62.30 -51.36 -4.60
N VAL A 3 -63.30 -50.55 -4.88
CA VAL A 3 -63.16 -49.16 -5.27
C VAL A 3 -62.70 -48.27 -4.12
N SER A 4 -63.18 -48.52 -2.88
CA SER A 4 -62.76 -47.77 -1.68
C SER A 4 -61.30 -48.03 -1.31
N HIS A 5 -60.82 -49.25 -1.53
CA HIS A 5 -59.42 -49.63 -1.26
C HIS A 5 -58.44 -48.92 -2.24
N ILE A 6 -58.81 -48.78 -3.50
CA ILE A 6 -58.01 -48.09 -4.53
C ILE A 6 -57.90 -46.57 -4.23
N ILE A 7 -59.04 -45.96 -3.81
CA ILE A 7 -59.06 -44.53 -3.42
C ILE A 7 -58.19 -44.30 -2.17
N GLN A 8 -58.26 -45.22 -1.22
CA GLN A 8 -57.45 -45.11 0.01
C GLN A 8 -55.95 -45.25 -0.24
N GLN A 9 -55.56 -46.19 -1.11
CA GLN A 9 -54.17 -46.38 -1.53
C GLN A 9 -53.64 -45.14 -2.30
N ARG A 10 -54.42 -44.58 -3.21
CA ARG A 10 -54.03 -43.32 -3.92
C ARG A 10 -53.84 -42.14 -2.96
N LYS A 11 -54.73 -41.96 -1.98
CA LYS A 11 -54.57 -40.93 -0.93
C LYS A 11 -53.28 -41.16 -0.13
N LEU A 12 -52.99 -42.37 0.26
CA LEU A 12 -51.78 -42.67 1.02
C LEU A 12 -50.51 -42.39 0.19
N THR A 13 -50.52 -42.76 -1.11
CA THR A 13 -49.39 -42.48 -2.00
C THR A 13 -49.19 -40.96 -2.20
N ILE A 14 -50.26 -40.18 -2.33
CA ILE A 14 -50.19 -38.74 -2.44
C ILE A 14 -49.62 -38.12 -1.18
N ILE A 15 -50.09 -38.55 0.02
CA ILE A 15 -49.57 -38.07 1.28
C ILE A 15 -48.07 -38.37 1.44
N LEU A 16 -47.66 -39.62 1.05
CA LEU A 16 -46.24 -40.00 1.08
C LEU A 16 -45.37 -39.15 0.15
N CYS A 17 -45.84 -38.89 -1.07
CA CYS A 17 -45.16 -38.04 -2.01
C CYS A 17 -45.03 -36.60 -1.53
N VAL A 18 -46.09 -36.05 -0.89
CA VAL A 18 -46.05 -34.69 -0.32
C VAL A 18 -45.06 -34.66 0.85
N LEU A 19 -45.07 -35.64 1.75
CA LEU A 19 -44.11 -35.72 2.87
C LEU A 19 -42.65 -35.81 2.36
N LEU A 20 -42.39 -36.62 1.35
CA LEU A 20 -41.07 -36.70 0.70
C LEU A 20 -40.68 -35.38 0.09
N ALA A 21 -41.56 -34.73 -0.65
CA ALA A 21 -41.29 -33.43 -1.27
C ALA A 21 -41.01 -32.35 -0.21
N CYS A 22 -41.79 -32.30 0.90
CA CYS A 22 -41.58 -31.40 2.00
C CYS A 22 -40.25 -31.66 2.72
N SER A 23 -39.87 -32.92 2.95
CA SER A 23 -38.60 -33.29 3.57
C SER A 23 -37.40 -32.88 2.67
N PHE A 24 -37.47 -33.13 1.37
CA PHE A 24 -36.45 -32.66 0.43
C PHE A 24 -36.31 -31.14 0.42
N LEU A 25 -37.42 -30.43 0.42
CA LEU A 25 -37.43 -28.96 0.45
C LEU A 25 -36.83 -28.43 1.75
N ALA A 26 -37.17 -29.02 2.89
CA ALA A 26 -36.61 -28.67 4.19
C ALA A 26 -35.10 -28.90 4.24
N VAL A 27 -34.63 -30.06 3.80
CA VAL A 27 -33.18 -30.38 3.75
C VAL A 27 -32.45 -29.44 2.79
N SER A 28 -33.01 -29.12 1.62
CA SER A 28 -32.42 -28.19 0.67
C SER A 28 -32.30 -26.79 1.25
N LEU A 29 -33.32 -26.29 1.93
CA LEU A 29 -33.29 -24.97 2.57
C LEU A 29 -32.27 -24.94 3.70
N LEU A 30 -32.24 -25.94 4.57
CA LEU A 30 -31.26 -26.04 5.65
C LEU A 30 -29.83 -26.10 5.11
N SER A 31 -29.60 -26.91 4.07
CA SER A 31 -28.29 -27.00 3.39
C SER A 31 -27.88 -25.67 2.77
N TYR A 32 -28.80 -24.97 2.12
CA TYR A 32 -28.55 -23.64 1.55
C TYR A 32 -28.15 -22.63 2.61
N TYR A 33 -28.90 -22.52 3.70
CA TYR A 33 -28.58 -21.58 4.80
C TYR A 33 -27.26 -21.93 5.49
N SER A 34 -27.01 -23.22 5.75
CA SER A 34 -25.76 -23.69 6.35
C SER A 34 -24.55 -23.39 5.44
N SER A 35 -24.66 -23.72 4.15
CA SER A 35 -23.62 -23.47 3.17
C SER A 35 -23.31 -21.97 3.04
N ARG A 36 -24.35 -21.13 2.92
CA ARG A 36 -24.20 -19.67 2.85
C ARG A 36 -23.48 -19.12 4.07
N LYS A 37 -23.86 -19.55 5.29
CA LYS A 37 -23.20 -19.12 6.54
C LYS A 37 -21.75 -19.55 6.59
N THR A 38 -21.44 -20.79 6.20
CA THR A 38 -20.08 -21.34 6.19
C THR A 38 -19.19 -20.61 5.21
N ILE A 39 -19.69 -20.37 3.98
CA ILE A 39 -18.94 -19.61 2.97
C ILE A 39 -18.69 -18.17 3.43
N HIS A 40 -19.71 -17.51 3.99
CA HIS A 40 -19.56 -16.16 4.49
C HIS A 40 -18.52 -16.07 5.59
N LEU A 41 -18.56 -16.98 6.59
CA LEU A 41 -17.56 -17.04 7.66
C LEU A 41 -16.16 -17.36 7.12
N ALA A 42 -16.04 -18.29 6.18
CA ALA A 42 -14.75 -18.61 5.56
C ALA A 42 -14.14 -17.40 4.83
N LEU A 43 -14.95 -16.65 4.09
CA LEU A 43 -14.50 -15.45 3.38
C LEU A 43 -14.09 -14.33 4.36
N THR A 44 -14.97 -14.02 5.33
CA THR A 44 -14.75 -12.85 6.22
C THR A 44 -13.72 -13.12 7.30
N GLU A 45 -13.68 -14.32 7.89
CA GLU A 45 -12.80 -14.59 9.02
C GLU A 45 -11.44 -15.19 8.64
N LYS A 46 -11.32 -15.74 7.43
CA LYS A 46 -10.07 -16.40 7.01
C LYS A 46 -9.49 -15.82 5.72
N GLU A 47 -10.25 -15.84 4.63
CA GLU A 47 -9.70 -15.52 3.31
C GLU A 47 -9.33 -14.04 3.19
N LEU A 48 -10.23 -13.11 3.56
CA LEU A 48 -9.96 -11.68 3.50
C LEU A 48 -8.81 -11.25 4.40
N PRO A 49 -8.72 -11.65 5.69
CA PRO A 49 -7.59 -11.30 6.53
C PRO A 49 -6.27 -11.85 6.03
N LEU A 50 -6.23 -13.11 5.59
CA LEU A 50 -5.01 -13.74 5.06
C LEU A 50 -4.53 -13.03 3.80
N THR A 51 -5.44 -12.71 2.88
CA THR A 51 -5.13 -11.97 1.66
C THR A 51 -4.63 -10.56 1.97
N SER A 52 -5.34 -9.84 2.84
CA SER A 52 -4.95 -8.49 3.28
C SER A 52 -3.59 -8.49 3.94
N ASN A 53 -3.32 -9.44 4.85
CA ASN A 53 -2.03 -9.56 5.52
C ASN A 53 -0.89 -9.91 4.55
N ALA A 54 -1.14 -10.76 3.56
CA ALA A 54 -0.15 -11.11 2.53
C ALA A 54 0.21 -9.89 1.68
N ILE A 55 -0.79 -9.14 1.20
CA ILE A 55 -0.57 -7.90 0.44
C ILE A 55 0.16 -6.86 1.30
N TYR A 56 -0.27 -6.67 2.54
CA TYR A 56 0.35 -5.73 3.47
C TYR A 56 1.82 -6.08 3.74
N ALA A 57 2.13 -7.37 3.97
CA ALA A 57 3.50 -7.82 4.20
C ALA A 57 4.41 -7.57 2.98
N GLU A 58 3.91 -7.76 1.76
CA GLU A 58 4.67 -7.49 0.54
C GLU A 58 4.88 -5.99 0.33
N LEU A 59 3.84 -5.17 0.54
CA LEU A 59 3.96 -3.70 0.50
C LEU A 59 4.92 -3.19 1.58
N GLN A 60 4.85 -3.73 2.80
CA GLN A 60 5.79 -3.39 3.86
C GLN A 60 7.23 -3.70 3.45
N LYS A 61 7.48 -4.86 2.87
CA LYS A 61 8.82 -5.23 2.40
C LYS A 61 9.36 -4.22 1.40
N ASP A 62 8.55 -3.79 0.44
CA ASP A 62 8.93 -2.83 -0.59
C ASP A 62 9.09 -1.38 -0.07
N LEU A 63 8.52 -1.04 1.08
CA LEU A 63 8.66 0.27 1.72
C LEU A 63 9.66 0.28 2.89
N ILE A 64 9.67 -0.77 3.71
CA ILE A 64 10.54 -0.86 4.89
C ILE A 64 12.01 -1.05 4.49
N ARG A 65 12.28 -1.85 3.48
CA ARG A 65 13.67 -2.07 3.02
C ARG A 65 14.34 -0.76 2.56
N PRO A 66 13.75 0.06 1.67
CA PRO A 66 14.29 1.37 1.32
C PRO A 66 14.44 2.33 2.51
N PHE A 67 13.52 2.28 3.47
CA PHE A 67 13.60 3.05 4.69
C PHE A 67 14.87 2.71 5.49
N PHE A 68 15.14 1.42 5.74
CA PHE A 68 16.36 0.99 6.43
C PHE A 68 17.63 1.33 5.66
N ILE A 69 17.62 1.20 4.33
CA ILE A 69 18.74 1.59 3.47
C ILE A 69 19.04 3.08 3.65
N SER A 70 18.02 3.94 3.58
CA SER A 70 18.17 5.38 3.78
C SER A 70 18.68 5.71 5.19
N SER A 71 18.18 5.02 6.21
CA SER A 71 18.65 5.17 7.59
C SER A 71 20.14 4.81 7.74
N MET A 72 20.56 3.70 7.14
CA MET A 72 21.96 3.28 7.11
C MET A 72 22.85 4.26 6.35
N MET A 73 22.37 4.83 5.26
CA MET A 73 23.07 5.88 4.52
C MET A 73 23.26 7.13 5.39
N GLY A 74 22.27 7.51 6.18
CA GLY A 74 22.34 8.67 7.09
C GLY A 74 23.42 8.55 8.17
N THR A 75 23.80 7.33 8.55
CA THR A 75 24.84 7.04 9.56
C THR A 75 26.13 6.49 8.95
N ASN A 76 26.26 6.52 7.62
CA ASN A 76 27.39 5.91 6.93
C ASN A 76 28.68 6.73 7.11
N THR A 77 29.73 6.10 7.64
CA THR A 77 31.01 6.76 7.92
C THR A 77 31.70 7.28 6.66
N PHE A 78 31.58 6.57 5.52
CA PHE A 78 32.10 7.09 4.24
C PHE A 78 31.48 8.44 3.90
N LEU A 79 30.16 8.58 4.01
CA LEU A 79 29.46 9.80 3.68
C LEU A 79 29.87 10.96 4.59
N HIS A 80 30.00 10.69 5.90
CA HIS A 80 30.50 11.65 6.88
C HIS A 80 31.91 12.12 6.52
N ASP A 81 32.85 11.17 6.35
CA ASP A 81 34.27 11.48 6.08
C ASP A 81 34.43 12.23 4.76
N TRP A 82 33.73 11.80 3.73
CA TRP A 82 33.77 12.42 2.43
C TRP A 82 33.28 13.89 2.48
N THR A 83 32.18 14.14 3.18
CA THR A 83 31.64 15.49 3.38
C THR A 83 32.60 16.37 4.18
N MET A 84 33.16 15.83 5.28
CA MET A 84 34.11 16.56 6.13
C MET A 84 35.43 16.86 5.41
N LYS A 85 35.86 16.01 4.49
CA LYS A 85 37.05 16.26 3.63
C LYS A 85 36.81 17.28 2.52
N GLY A 86 35.63 17.89 2.45
CA GLY A 86 35.35 19.02 1.55
C GLY A 86 34.71 18.63 0.21
N GLU A 87 34.17 17.42 0.08
CA GLU A 87 33.32 16.99 -1.06
C GLU A 87 34.03 17.00 -2.43
N GLN A 88 35.38 16.90 -2.46
CA GLN A 88 36.16 17.06 -3.69
C GLN A 88 36.14 15.82 -4.61
N ASP A 89 36.02 14.63 -4.05
CA ASP A 89 36.00 13.37 -4.81
C ASP A 89 34.56 13.01 -5.23
N VAL A 90 34.05 13.73 -6.22
CA VAL A 90 32.71 13.49 -6.81
C VAL A 90 32.60 12.06 -7.39
N PRO A 91 33.60 11.49 -8.07
CA PRO A 91 33.56 10.10 -8.49
C PRO A 91 33.32 9.10 -7.35
N ALA A 92 33.89 9.31 -6.15
CA ALA A 92 33.72 8.40 -5.02
C ALA A 92 32.28 8.41 -4.50
N ILE A 93 31.68 9.58 -4.29
CA ILE A 93 30.27 9.67 -3.86
C ILE A 93 29.33 9.11 -4.93
N SER A 94 29.57 9.38 -6.20
CA SER A 94 28.75 8.87 -7.31
C SER A 94 28.79 7.33 -7.34
N ARG A 95 29.98 6.74 -7.18
CA ARG A 95 30.13 5.29 -7.10
C ARG A 95 29.39 4.71 -5.90
N TYR A 96 29.52 5.31 -4.72
CA TYR A 96 28.79 4.88 -3.50
C TYR A 96 27.27 4.89 -3.73
N LEU A 97 26.74 5.97 -4.30
CA LEU A 97 25.31 6.08 -4.59
C LEU A 97 24.89 5.08 -5.68
N LYS A 98 25.72 4.87 -6.69
CA LYS A 98 25.45 3.88 -7.74
C LYS A 98 25.41 2.46 -7.19
N GLU A 99 26.44 2.06 -6.42
CA GLU A 99 26.50 0.75 -5.77
C GLU A 99 25.30 0.55 -4.83
N THR A 100 24.93 1.56 -4.03
CA THR A 100 23.74 1.51 -3.20
C THR A 100 22.47 1.27 -4.03
N LYS A 101 22.31 2.00 -5.13
CA LYS A 101 21.15 1.84 -6.02
C LYS A 101 21.09 0.43 -6.62
N GLU A 102 22.20 -0.09 -7.11
CA GLU A 102 22.28 -1.38 -7.81
C GLU A 102 22.16 -2.57 -6.85
N GLU A 103 22.91 -2.57 -5.76
CA GLU A 103 22.92 -3.66 -4.77
C GLU A 103 21.55 -3.83 -4.11
N TYR A 104 20.92 -2.73 -3.75
CA TYR A 104 19.62 -2.76 -3.08
C TYR A 104 18.44 -2.69 -4.03
N GLN A 105 18.67 -2.56 -5.34
CA GLN A 105 17.62 -2.48 -6.38
C GLN A 105 16.59 -1.38 -6.09
N VAL A 106 17.04 -0.24 -5.56
CA VAL A 106 16.18 0.92 -5.35
C VAL A 106 16.07 1.76 -6.60
N PHE A 107 15.01 2.54 -6.71
CA PHE A 107 14.75 3.33 -7.91
C PHE A 107 15.77 4.47 -8.08
N THR A 108 16.10 5.14 -6.98
CA THR A 108 17.08 6.23 -6.93
C THR A 108 17.82 6.23 -5.60
N SER A 109 19.02 6.82 -5.59
CA SER A 109 19.81 7.09 -4.39
C SER A 109 20.45 8.45 -4.52
N PHE A 110 20.58 9.19 -3.43
CA PHE A 110 21.07 10.58 -3.47
C PHE A 110 21.70 11.02 -2.17
N PHE A 111 22.47 12.11 -2.27
CA PHE A 111 22.90 12.94 -1.14
C PHE A 111 22.85 14.42 -1.54
N VAL A 112 22.30 15.26 -0.67
CA VAL A 112 22.31 16.72 -0.82
C VAL A 112 23.08 17.33 0.34
N SER A 113 24.16 18.05 0.01
CA SER A 113 25.04 18.67 1.00
C SER A 113 24.47 19.98 1.53
N GLU A 114 24.56 20.21 2.83
CA GLU A 114 24.27 21.51 3.44
C GLU A 114 25.31 22.57 3.07
N LYS A 115 26.57 22.16 2.99
CA LYS A 115 27.70 23.09 2.75
C LYS A 115 27.72 23.64 1.32
N THR A 116 27.56 22.76 0.33
CA THR A 116 27.69 23.13 -1.07
C THR A 116 26.37 23.30 -1.78
N HIS A 117 25.29 22.77 -1.18
CA HIS A 117 23.97 22.65 -1.76
C HIS A 117 23.94 21.80 -3.05
N ASN A 118 25.01 21.02 -3.31
CA ASN A 118 25.03 20.12 -4.45
C ASN A 118 24.15 18.90 -4.18
N TYR A 119 23.35 18.54 -5.17
CA TYR A 119 22.58 17.29 -5.21
C TYR A 119 23.40 16.24 -5.95
N TYR A 120 23.97 15.30 -5.21
CA TYR A 120 24.73 14.18 -5.75
C TYR A 120 23.80 12.98 -6.00
N TYR A 121 24.02 12.29 -7.13
CA TYR A 121 23.30 11.10 -7.53
C TYR A 121 24.27 10.13 -8.24
N PRO A 122 23.87 8.91 -8.67
CA PRO A 122 24.76 7.91 -9.27
C PRO A 122 25.65 8.39 -10.43
N ASN A 123 25.23 9.42 -11.16
CA ASN A 123 25.96 9.91 -12.33
C ASN A 123 26.67 11.27 -12.08
N GLY A 124 26.87 11.67 -10.82
CA GLY A 124 27.59 12.90 -10.48
C GLY A 124 26.75 13.92 -9.72
N ILE A 125 26.84 15.18 -10.14
CA ILE A 125 26.05 16.28 -9.59
C ILE A 125 24.85 16.54 -10.51
N LEU A 126 23.65 16.41 -9.97
CA LEU A 126 22.42 16.66 -10.71
C LEU A 126 22.17 18.17 -10.88
N LYS A 127 22.26 18.88 -9.75
CA LYS A 127 22.01 20.32 -9.68
C LYS A 127 22.51 20.90 -8.35
N LYS A 128 22.40 22.20 -8.20
CA LYS A 128 22.53 22.89 -6.92
C LYS A 128 21.12 23.25 -6.39
N VAL A 129 20.79 22.82 -5.17
CA VAL A 129 19.47 23.13 -4.56
C VAL A 129 19.43 24.58 -4.10
N SER A 130 18.24 25.18 -4.18
CA SER A 130 18.02 26.59 -3.84
C SER A 130 16.67 26.79 -3.15
N GLU A 131 16.62 27.59 -2.09
CA GLU A 131 15.38 27.99 -1.42
C GLU A 131 14.38 28.71 -2.34
N LYS A 132 14.90 29.36 -3.39
CA LYS A 132 14.09 30.06 -4.40
C LYS A 132 13.39 29.11 -5.37
N ASP A 133 13.90 27.89 -5.52
CA ASP A 133 13.26 26.85 -6.37
C ASP A 133 12.20 26.10 -5.55
N PHE A 134 10.95 26.23 -5.96
CA PHE A 134 9.83 25.53 -5.34
C PHE A 134 10.07 24.02 -5.24
N THR A 135 10.73 23.44 -6.23
CA THR A 135 11.01 21.99 -6.29
C THR A 135 12.10 21.54 -5.32
N ASP A 136 12.81 22.46 -4.68
CA ASP A 136 13.88 22.17 -3.71
C ASP A 136 13.46 22.40 -2.27
N ARG A 137 12.25 22.92 -2.04
CA ARG A 137 11.71 23.20 -0.69
C ARG A 137 11.73 22.01 0.25
N TRP A 138 11.66 20.79 -0.32
CA TRP A 138 11.74 19.58 0.47
C TRP A 138 13.05 19.49 1.26
N PHE A 139 14.21 19.87 0.67
CA PHE A 139 15.51 19.82 1.33
C PHE A 139 15.55 20.74 2.55
N PHE A 140 15.11 21.98 2.39
CA PHE A 140 15.10 22.98 3.46
C PHE A 140 14.08 22.61 4.54
N ARG A 141 12.96 22.04 4.19
CA ARG A 141 11.99 21.49 5.13
C ARG A 141 12.58 20.35 5.96
N VAL A 142 13.26 19.38 5.32
CA VAL A 142 13.91 18.25 6.00
C VAL A 142 15.07 18.75 6.89
N ARG A 143 15.84 19.74 6.44
CA ARG A 143 16.88 20.40 7.26
C ARG A 143 16.35 20.88 8.60
N ASP A 144 15.18 21.51 8.58
CA ASP A 144 14.61 22.20 9.75
C ASP A 144 13.70 21.28 10.61
N LEU A 145 13.55 19.99 10.25
CA LEU A 145 12.80 19.01 11.03
C LEU A 145 13.44 18.76 12.40
N LYS A 146 12.60 18.38 13.37
CA LYS A 146 13.04 17.79 14.64
C LYS A 146 13.28 16.28 14.49
N GLU A 147 12.51 15.63 13.63
CA GLU A 147 12.58 14.21 13.35
C GLU A 147 13.82 13.86 12.51
N PRO A 148 14.37 12.66 12.63
CA PRO A 148 15.56 12.25 11.88
C PRO A 148 15.32 12.06 10.37
N TYR A 149 14.07 11.96 9.93
CA TYR A 149 13.72 11.71 8.54
C TYR A 149 12.35 12.30 8.15
N GLU A 150 12.12 12.36 6.84
CA GLU A 150 10.81 12.62 6.23
C GLU A 150 10.58 11.63 5.08
N ILE A 151 9.35 11.14 4.94
CA ILE A 151 8.90 10.41 3.77
C ILE A 151 7.98 11.32 2.98
N ASN A 152 8.30 11.57 1.70
CA ASN A 152 7.47 12.37 0.83
C ASN A 152 7.35 11.77 -0.56
N ILE A 153 6.31 12.16 -1.28
CA ILE A 153 6.10 11.82 -2.69
C ILE A 153 6.47 13.04 -3.51
N ASP A 154 7.38 12.85 -4.47
CA ASP A 154 7.84 13.92 -5.35
C ASP A 154 8.31 13.37 -6.69
N TYR A 155 8.58 14.28 -7.64
CA TYR A 155 9.12 13.94 -8.94
C TYR A 155 10.63 13.78 -8.89
N ASP A 156 11.13 12.62 -9.33
CA ASP A 156 12.57 12.34 -9.42
C ASP A 156 13.15 12.92 -10.70
N LYS A 157 13.81 14.07 -10.59
CA LYS A 157 14.48 14.73 -11.71
C LYS A 157 15.65 13.95 -12.28
N ALA A 158 16.26 13.06 -11.48
CA ALA A 158 17.34 12.18 -11.93
C ALA A 158 16.83 11.02 -12.80
N ASN A 159 15.54 10.69 -12.72
CA ASN A 159 14.91 9.60 -13.45
C ASN A 159 13.69 10.09 -14.24
N ASN A 160 13.93 10.94 -15.24
CA ASN A 160 12.93 11.43 -16.20
C ASN A 160 11.68 12.04 -15.56
N ASN A 161 11.83 12.67 -14.41
CA ASN A 161 10.72 13.30 -13.70
C ASN A 161 9.61 12.30 -13.32
N SER A 162 9.99 11.06 -13.04
CA SER A 162 9.06 10.00 -12.60
C SER A 162 8.64 10.23 -11.15
N LEU A 163 7.39 9.93 -10.83
CA LEU A 163 6.87 10.05 -9.46
C LEU A 163 7.47 8.95 -8.57
N ALA A 164 8.00 9.34 -7.42
CA ALA A 164 8.64 8.43 -6.47
C ALA A 164 8.30 8.78 -5.01
N ILE A 165 8.39 7.79 -4.15
CA ILE A 165 8.36 7.95 -2.69
C ILE A 165 9.82 8.04 -2.24
N PHE A 166 10.19 9.15 -1.63
CA PHE A 166 11.53 9.38 -1.10
C PHE A 166 11.56 9.18 0.40
N MET A 167 12.61 8.50 0.88
CA MET A 167 12.95 8.35 2.30
C MET A 167 14.15 9.25 2.58
N ASN A 168 13.89 10.48 3.05
CA ASN A 168 14.90 11.50 3.26
C ASN A 168 15.42 11.46 4.68
N PHE A 169 16.66 11.04 4.89
CA PHE A 169 17.30 10.99 6.20
C PHE A 169 18.30 12.14 6.37
N ARG A 170 18.24 12.78 7.52
CA ARG A 170 19.18 13.81 7.93
C ARG A 170 20.52 13.16 8.26
N VAL A 171 21.60 13.79 7.82
CA VAL A 171 22.97 13.35 8.07
C VAL A 171 23.66 14.29 9.02
N PHE A 172 24.27 13.78 10.08
CA PHE A 172 24.98 14.56 11.09
C PHE A 172 26.39 14.01 11.29
N ASN A 173 27.34 14.89 11.63
CA ASN A 173 28.65 14.46 12.07
C ASN A 173 28.65 14.00 13.55
N GLN A 174 29.82 13.61 14.06
CA GLN A 174 29.97 13.19 15.45
C GLN A 174 29.65 14.31 16.48
N GLN A 175 29.77 15.57 16.07
CA GLN A 175 29.48 16.76 16.88
C GLN A 175 28.01 17.19 16.76
N GLN A 176 27.15 16.38 16.11
CA GLN A 176 25.75 16.66 15.84
C GLN A 176 25.50 17.88 14.94
N GLU A 177 26.50 18.26 14.12
CA GLU A 177 26.32 19.28 13.09
C GLU A 177 25.66 18.64 11.85
N PHE A 178 24.69 19.34 11.29
CA PHE A 178 23.95 18.87 10.11
C PHE A 178 24.84 18.96 8.85
N LEU A 179 25.03 17.84 8.17
CA LEU A 179 25.85 17.74 6.96
C LEU A 179 25.02 17.73 5.67
N GLY A 180 23.76 17.35 5.74
CA GLY A 180 22.90 17.27 4.58
C GLY A 180 21.79 16.25 4.73
N VAL A 181 21.19 15.88 3.59
CA VAL A 181 20.11 14.89 3.49
C VAL A 181 20.52 13.81 2.51
N THR A 182 20.34 12.55 2.91
CA THR A 182 20.57 11.39 2.05
C THR A 182 19.35 10.48 2.02
N GLY A 183 19.30 9.60 1.05
CA GLY A 183 18.26 8.59 1.01
C GLY A 183 18.13 7.89 -0.33
N VAL A 184 17.07 7.09 -0.39
CA VAL A 184 16.66 6.39 -1.60
C VAL A 184 15.21 6.68 -1.93
N GLY A 185 14.83 6.43 -3.19
CA GLY A 185 13.45 6.52 -3.65
C GLY A 185 12.92 5.19 -4.17
N VAL A 186 11.60 5.02 -4.07
CA VAL A 186 10.82 3.90 -4.61
C VAL A 186 9.92 4.42 -5.71
N SER A 187 9.91 3.77 -6.88
CA SER A 187 9.04 4.15 -7.98
C SER A 187 7.57 3.95 -7.64
N MET A 188 6.75 4.98 -7.83
CA MET A 188 5.29 4.86 -7.72
C MET A 188 4.71 3.94 -8.77
N GLU A 189 5.30 3.89 -9.96
CA GLU A 189 4.88 2.98 -11.03
C GLU A 189 5.03 1.52 -10.60
N ARG A 190 6.12 1.16 -9.92
CA ARG A 190 6.32 -0.19 -9.39
C ARG A 190 5.24 -0.56 -8.37
N LEU A 191 4.91 0.35 -7.45
CA LEU A 191 3.83 0.13 -6.48
C LEU A 191 2.47 -0.01 -7.17
N TYR A 192 2.21 0.81 -8.16
CA TYR A 192 1.00 0.70 -8.97
C TYR A 192 0.88 -0.67 -9.64
N GLN A 193 1.94 -1.14 -10.31
CA GLN A 193 1.96 -2.46 -10.94
C GLN A 193 1.75 -3.60 -9.93
N LEU A 194 2.31 -3.47 -8.73
CA LEU A 194 2.11 -4.44 -7.65
C LEU A 194 0.63 -4.48 -7.23
N LEU A 195 0.00 -3.34 -7.04
CA LEU A 195 -1.43 -3.27 -6.71
C LEU A 195 -2.29 -3.86 -7.83
N CYS A 196 -2.03 -3.50 -9.10
CA CYS A 196 -2.71 -4.08 -10.26
C CYS A 196 -2.62 -5.61 -10.27
N HIS A 197 -1.43 -6.16 -10.01
CA HIS A 197 -1.21 -7.60 -9.96
C HIS A 197 -2.09 -8.26 -8.89
N TYR A 198 -2.11 -7.71 -7.67
CA TYR A 198 -2.92 -8.26 -6.59
C TYR A 198 -4.43 -8.08 -6.81
N GLU A 199 -4.87 -6.96 -7.37
CA GLU A 199 -6.28 -6.77 -7.73
C GLU A 199 -6.76 -7.82 -8.74
N GLN A 200 -5.93 -8.12 -9.73
CA GLN A 200 -6.23 -9.17 -10.72
C GLN A 200 -6.23 -10.57 -10.11
N GLN A 201 -5.23 -10.87 -9.29
CA GLN A 201 -5.07 -12.18 -8.66
C GLN A 201 -6.20 -12.49 -7.69
N TYR A 202 -6.57 -11.55 -6.85
CA TYR A 202 -7.57 -11.75 -5.80
C TYR A 202 -8.97 -11.26 -6.18
N LYS A 203 -9.12 -10.62 -7.34
CA LYS A 203 -10.38 -10.00 -7.81
C LYS A 203 -10.97 -9.06 -6.76
N LYS A 204 -10.14 -8.24 -6.15
CA LYS A 204 -10.47 -7.26 -5.12
C LYS A 204 -9.96 -5.88 -5.54
N ASN A 205 -10.65 -4.83 -5.12
CA ASN A 205 -10.14 -3.47 -5.26
C ASN A 205 -9.22 -3.17 -4.07
N ILE A 206 -8.05 -2.59 -4.33
CA ILE A 206 -7.05 -2.28 -3.31
C ILE A 206 -6.78 -0.78 -3.34
N PHE A 207 -6.92 -0.13 -2.21
CA PHE A 207 -6.66 1.30 -2.05
C PHE A 207 -5.58 1.53 -1.02
N LEU A 208 -4.57 2.32 -1.35
CA LEU A 208 -3.66 2.92 -0.37
C LEU A 208 -4.23 4.27 0.05
N VAL A 209 -4.48 4.40 1.34
CA VAL A 209 -5.21 5.54 1.91
C VAL A 209 -4.34 6.20 2.97
N ASP A 210 -4.32 7.53 3.01
CA ASP A 210 -3.67 8.26 4.08
C ASP A 210 -4.56 8.38 5.35
N SER A 211 -3.99 9.00 6.39
CA SER A 211 -4.68 9.22 7.67
C SER A 211 -5.98 10.04 7.55
N ASP A 212 -6.11 10.82 6.50
CA ASP A 212 -7.29 11.68 6.26
C ASP A 212 -8.34 10.96 5.38
N GLY A 213 -8.10 9.70 5.03
CA GLY A 213 -9.00 8.91 4.19
C GLY A 213 -8.90 9.23 2.71
N LYS A 214 -7.86 9.96 2.28
CA LYS A 214 -7.65 10.27 0.87
C LYS A 214 -6.94 9.10 0.19
N ILE A 215 -7.48 8.65 -0.95
CA ILE A 215 -6.88 7.59 -1.75
C ILE A 215 -5.66 8.15 -2.47
N ARG A 216 -4.51 7.57 -2.20
CA ARG A 216 -3.21 7.97 -2.77
C ARG A 216 -2.79 7.10 -3.94
N LEU A 217 -3.18 5.83 -3.93
CA LEU A 217 -2.88 4.88 -4.99
C LEU A 217 -3.94 3.78 -5.03
N THR A 218 -4.28 3.34 -6.25
CA THR A 218 -5.13 2.19 -6.54
C THR A 218 -4.63 1.51 -7.79
N GLY A 219 -4.75 0.20 -7.89
CA GLY A 219 -4.35 -0.55 -9.08
C GLY A 219 -5.31 -0.42 -10.25
N ASN A 220 -6.54 0.00 -10.01
CA ASN A 220 -7.57 0.11 -11.01
C ASN A 220 -7.84 1.58 -11.34
N ASN A 221 -7.16 2.10 -12.35
CA ASN A 221 -7.30 3.49 -12.80
C ASN A 221 -8.61 3.68 -13.59
N ARG A 222 -9.76 3.33 -13.00
CA ARG A 222 -11.06 3.65 -13.59
C ARG A 222 -11.33 5.15 -13.45
N LEU A 223 -11.80 5.77 -14.50
CA LEU A 223 -12.15 7.19 -14.60
C LEU A 223 -13.09 7.72 -13.51
N HIS A 224 -13.61 6.86 -12.66
CA HIS A 224 -14.56 7.15 -11.58
C HIS A 224 -14.05 6.70 -10.20
N ASP A 225 -12.74 6.48 -10.04
CA ASP A 225 -12.21 6.10 -8.74
C ASP A 225 -12.42 7.21 -7.71
N PRO A 226 -12.99 6.89 -6.55
CA PRO A 226 -13.20 7.86 -5.50
C PRO A 226 -11.85 8.41 -5.05
N ARG A 227 -11.73 9.73 -4.94
CA ARG A 227 -10.51 10.37 -4.41
C ARG A 227 -10.35 10.19 -2.90
N SER A 228 -11.38 9.66 -2.25
CA SER A 228 -11.44 9.44 -0.81
C SER A 228 -12.34 8.25 -0.51
N ILE A 229 -12.00 7.50 0.56
CA ILE A 229 -12.86 6.41 1.05
C ILE A 229 -14.23 6.90 1.50
N TYR A 230 -14.37 8.18 1.85
CA TYR A 230 -15.65 8.80 2.18
C TYR A 230 -16.58 8.99 0.97
N ALA A 231 -16.03 8.88 -0.25
CA ALA A 231 -16.79 8.96 -1.49
C ALA A 231 -17.20 7.59 -2.03
N ILE A 232 -16.75 6.50 -1.39
CA ILE A 232 -17.16 5.14 -1.73
C ILE A 232 -18.59 4.93 -1.22
N ASP A 233 -19.47 4.52 -2.13
CA ASP A 233 -20.86 4.27 -1.81
C ASP A 233 -21.02 3.21 -0.71
N GLY A 234 -21.85 3.50 0.30
CA GLY A 234 -22.09 2.66 1.46
C GLY A 234 -20.97 2.64 2.52
N LEU A 235 -19.75 3.13 2.22
CA LEU A 235 -18.63 3.12 3.16
C LEU A 235 -18.52 4.41 3.99
N LYS A 236 -19.15 5.51 3.57
CA LYS A 236 -18.99 6.84 4.16
C LYS A 236 -19.11 6.86 5.69
N ASP A 237 -20.16 6.26 6.23
CA ASP A 237 -20.42 6.29 7.67
C ASP A 237 -19.47 5.43 8.48
N GLN A 238 -18.89 4.41 7.86
CA GLN A 238 -17.97 3.46 8.50
C GLN A 238 -16.49 3.80 8.24
N ALA A 239 -16.20 4.66 7.26
CA ALA A 239 -14.85 5.04 6.89
C ALA A 239 -14.06 5.66 8.05
N SER A 240 -14.71 6.51 8.87
CA SER A 240 -14.09 7.10 10.06
C SER A 240 -13.74 6.07 11.12
N GLN A 241 -14.55 5.02 11.26
CA GLN A 241 -14.31 3.93 12.19
C GLN A 241 -13.18 3.03 11.66
N ALA A 242 -13.15 2.78 10.34
CA ALA A 242 -12.07 2.03 9.68
C ALA A 242 -10.70 2.63 9.96
N LEU A 243 -10.58 3.95 9.82
CA LEU A 243 -9.31 4.67 10.03
C LEU A 243 -8.91 4.75 11.51
N LYS A 244 -9.88 4.94 12.43
CA LYS A 244 -9.60 5.13 13.86
C LYS A 244 -9.31 3.84 14.61
N GLU A 245 -10.05 2.77 14.33
CA GLU A 245 -10.02 1.54 15.12
C GLU A 245 -9.05 0.49 14.58
N GLN A 246 -8.37 0.76 13.45
CA GLN A 246 -7.52 -0.21 12.74
C GLN A 246 -8.22 -1.57 12.58
N LYS A 247 -9.55 -1.55 12.40
CA LYS A 247 -10.32 -2.78 12.21
C LYS A 247 -9.92 -3.43 10.90
N ASN A 248 -9.59 -4.70 10.99
CA ASN A 248 -9.16 -5.48 9.83
C ASN A 248 -10.31 -5.76 8.83
N ILE A 249 -11.58 -5.72 9.27
CA ILE A 249 -12.74 -6.00 8.42
C ILE A 249 -13.90 -5.08 8.76
N ILE A 250 -14.46 -4.43 7.73
CA ILE A 250 -15.69 -3.66 7.80
C ILE A 250 -16.61 -4.15 6.70
N GLN A 251 -17.86 -4.43 7.07
CA GLN A 251 -18.92 -4.78 6.13
C GLN A 251 -19.80 -3.56 5.87
N TYR A 252 -20.03 -3.24 4.62
CA TYR A 252 -20.93 -2.18 4.23
C TYR A 252 -21.84 -2.63 3.06
N ARG A 253 -22.96 -1.95 2.89
CA ARG A 253 -23.89 -2.22 1.81
C ARG A 253 -23.95 -1.00 0.89
N THR A 254 -23.81 -1.22 -0.40
CA THR A 254 -24.01 -0.19 -1.42
C THR A 254 -25.49 0.17 -1.57
N LEU A 255 -25.78 1.30 -2.18
CA LEU A 255 -27.16 1.73 -2.49
C LEU A 255 -27.90 0.73 -3.39
N ASP A 256 -27.15 0.01 -4.24
CA ASP A 256 -27.69 -1.07 -5.09
C ASP A 256 -27.98 -2.37 -4.32
N GLY A 257 -27.73 -2.38 -3.01
CA GLY A 257 -28.05 -3.50 -2.13
C GLY A 257 -27.00 -4.62 -2.11
N GLU A 258 -25.86 -4.44 -2.77
CA GLU A 258 -24.74 -5.37 -2.71
C GLU A 258 -23.99 -5.21 -1.37
N ASN A 259 -23.57 -6.36 -0.78
CA ASN A 259 -22.75 -6.39 0.44
C ASN A 259 -21.28 -6.57 0.06
N TYR A 260 -20.44 -5.70 0.61
CA TYR A 260 -18.99 -5.71 0.42
C TYR A 260 -18.26 -5.89 1.74
#